data_9647db83a834aab4ba7843037fe466f2
#
_entry.id   9647db83a834aab4ba7843037fe466f2
#
_cell.length_a   1.000
_cell.length_b   1.000
_cell.length_c   1.000
_cell.angle_alpha   90.00
_cell.angle_beta   90.00
_cell.angle_gamma   90.00
#
_symmetry.space_group_name_H-M   'P 1'
#
loop_
_entity.id
_entity.type
_entity.pdbx_description
1 polymer ?
#
loop_
_entity_poly.entity_id
_entity_poly.type
_entity_poly.pdbx_seq_one_letter_code
_entity_poly.pdbx_strand_id
1 'polypeptide(L)'
;YDLSSIQNFSTAGEPLNPEVYYRWQELTGKEIREGFGQTEGSVLLANFPWITPKPGSTGKPSPLYDIVLQNDDGTRTKDNEQGALVMQNLKKAYPTGLFVGYYKNPEMTQEILGGGSYCPHDVFMRDSDGYYWFVGRNDDVIKCSGYRIGPFEVESALIEHPAVLECAITAAPDPIRGQVVKATVVLTKGYTPSPELTKELQNHVKHTTAPYKYPRIIEYVDELPKTLGGKIKRAQIRKEDETAVKNS
;
A
#
# COMPACT_ATOMS: atom_id res chain seq x y z
N TYR A 1 22.71 -16.87 -12.06
CA TYR A 1 22.05 -16.79 -13.38
C TYR A 1 22.63 -15.61 -14.16
N ASP A 2 22.77 -15.74 -15.48
CA ASP A 2 23.15 -14.61 -16.34
C ASP A 2 21.89 -13.79 -16.67
N LEU A 3 21.88 -12.53 -16.22
CA LEU A 3 20.79 -11.57 -16.44
C LEU A 3 21.17 -10.47 -17.44
N SER A 4 22.29 -10.62 -18.17
CA SER A 4 22.84 -9.58 -19.03
C SER A 4 21.93 -9.19 -20.18
N SER A 5 21.15 -10.13 -20.72
CA SER A 5 20.21 -9.92 -21.81
C SER A 5 18.92 -9.19 -21.40
N ILE A 6 18.60 -9.15 -20.11
CA ILE A 6 17.38 -8.52 -19.63
C ILE A 6 17.59 -7.01 -19.51
N GLN A 7 16.78 -6.24 -20.21
CA GLN A 7 16.89 -4.77 -20.26
C GLN A 7 16.02 -4.09 -19.18
N ASN A 8 14.85 -4.66 -18.88
CA ASN A 8 13.90 -4.10 -17.93
C ASN A 8 13.39 -5.17 -16.97
N PHE A 9 13.39 -4.83 -15.68
CA PHE A 9 12.73 -5.61 -14.65
C PHE A 9 11.55 -4.80 -14.13
N SER A 10 10.41 -5.44 -13.97
CA SER A 10 9.21 -4.81 -13.43
C SER A 10 8.55 -5.71 -12.40
N THR A 11 7.89 -5.08 -11.45
CA THR A 11 7.05 -5.74 -10.46
C THR A 11 5.73 -4.99 -10.31
N ALA A 12 4.69 -5.71 -9.92
CA ALA A 12 3.37 -5.16 -9.68
C ALA A 12 2.57 -6.08 -8.75
N GLY A 13 1.41 -5.60 -8.31
CA GLY A 13 0.47 -6.37 -7.50
C GLY A 13 0.53 -6.07 -6.01
N GLU A 14 1.70 -5.79 -5.49
CA GLU A 14 1.95 -5.23 -4.15
C GLU A 14 2.99 -4.11 -4.26
N PRO A 15 2.97 -3.11 -3.36
CA PRO A 15 3.98 -2.05 -3.36
C PRO A 15 5.39 -2.62 -3.16
N LEU A 16 6.35 -2.10 -3.90
CA LEU A 16 7.74 -2.50 -3.80
C LEU A 16 8.41 -1.84 -2.59
N ASN A 17 8.81 -2.65 -1.62
CA ASN A 17 9.59 -2.15 -0.49
C ASN A 17 10.92 -1.56 -0.97
N PRO A 18 11.34 -0.36 -0.49
CA PRO A 18 12.62 0.25 -0.85
C PRO A 18 13.83 -0.66 -0.58
N GLU A 19 13.84 -1.42 0.53
CA GLU A 19 14.91 -2.35 0.85
C GLU A 19 15.05 -3.44 -0.22
N VAL A 20 13.92 -3.96 -0.73
CA VAL A 20 13.92 -4.93 -1.83
C VAL A 20 14.48 -4.32 -3.12
N TYR A 21 14.16 -3.05 -3.40
CA TYR A 21 14.73 -2.33 -4.54
C TYR A 21 16.25 -2.23 -4.43
N TYR A 22 16.77 -1.77 -3.29
CA TYR A 22 18.22 -1.61 -3.09
C TYR A 22 18.96 -2.94 -3.11
N ARG A 23 18.38 -3.96 -2.49
CA ARG A 23 18.95 -5.30 -2.50
C ARG A 23 18.98 -5.92 -3.89
N TRP A 24 17.93 -5.70 -4.67
CA TRP A 24 17.90 -6.11 -6.08
C TRP A 24 19.00 -5.43 -6.87
N GLN A 25 19.16 -4.12 -6.73
CA GLN A 25 20.19 -3.34 -7.42
C GLN A 25 21.60 -3.77 -7.03
N GLU A 26 21.84 -4.04 -5.75
CA GLU A 26 23.11 -4.57 -5.25
C GLU A 26 23.48 -5.93 -5.88
N LEU A 27 22.50 -6.84 -5.96
CA LEU A 27 22.73 -8.20 -6.46
C LEU A 27 22.82 -8.28 -7.98
N THR A 28 22.16 -7.42 -8.71
CA THR A 28 22.02 -7.54 -10.17
C THR A 28 22.68 -6.39 -10.96
N GLY A 29 23.00 -5.29 -10.29
CA GLY A 29 23.43 -4.04 -10.92
C GLY A 29 22.32 -3.34 -11.74
N LYS A 30 21.04 -3.77 -11.61
CA LYS A 30 19.92 -3.31 -12.42
C LYS A 30 18.79 -2.77 -11.55
N GLU A 31 18.03 -1.82 -12.11
CA GLU A 31 16.82 -1.28 -11.48
C GLU A 31 15.64 -2.23 -11.66
N ILE A 32 14.76 -2.27 -10.64
CA ILE A 32 13.43 -2.89 -10.74
C ILE A 32 12.38 -1.79 -10.68
N ARG A 33 11.40 -1.82 -11.56
CA ARG A 33 10.40 -0.78 -11.74
C ARG A 33 9.05 -1.25 -11.25
N GLU A 34 8.48 -0.52 -10.29
CA GLU A 34 7.14 -0.79 -9.80
C GLU A 34 6.08 -0.22 -10.74
N GLY A 35 4.96 -0.96 -10.88
CA GLY A 35 3.76 -0.50 -11.53
C GLY A 35 2.52 -0.85 -10.74
N PHE A 36 1.58 0.08 -10.70
CA PHE A 36 0.27 -0.07 -10.07
C PHE A 36 -0.83 -0.12 -11.12
N GLY A 37 -1.71 -1.07 -10.95
CA GLY A 37 -2.92 -1.23 -11.74
C GLY A 37 -3.85 -2.24 -11.09
N GLN A 38 -5.01 -2.43 -11.68
CA GLN A 38 -6.04 -3.35 -11.21
C GLN A 38 -6.61 -4.11 -12.40
N THR A 39 -7.47 -5.10 -12.14
CA THR A 39 -8.20 -5.81 -13.20
C THR A 39 -9.06 -4.84 -14.02
N GLU A 40 -9.59 -3.83 -13.37
CA GLU A 40 -10.41 -2.77 -13.94
C GLU A 40 -9.60 -1.77 -14.79
N GLY A 41 -8.32 -1.58 -14.52
CA GLY A 41 -7.49 -0.61 -15.23
C GLY A 41 -6.03 -1.04 -15.27
N SER A 42 -5.52 -1.30 -16.49
CA SER A 42 -4.13 -1.69 -16.67
C SER A 42 -3.20 -0.52 -16.40
N VAL A 43 -2.09 -0.75 -15.71
CA VAL A 43 -1.01 0.19 -15.35
C VAL A 43 -1.45 1.66 -15.25
N LEU A 44 -2.05 2.01 -14.11
CA LEU A 44 -2.49 3.38 -13.82
C LEU A 44 -1.30 4.30 -13.50
N LEU A 45 -0.35 3.80 -12.72
CA LEU A 45 0.87 4.47 -12.31
C LEU A 45 2.05 3.52 -12.53
N ALA A 46 3.22 4.03 -12.87
CA ALA A 46 4.44 3.23 -12.89
C ALA A 46 5.71 4.09 -12.85
N ASN A 47 6.80 3.45 -12.44
CA ASN A 47 8.15 3.91 -12.73
C ASN A 47 8.50 3.53 -14.17
N PHE A 48 7.94 4.27 -15.14
CA PHE A 48 8.11 4.01 -16.57
C PHE A 48 9.57 4.07 -17.01
N PRO A 49 9.96 3.39 -18.13
CA PRO A 49 11.35 3.38 -18.59
C PRO A 49 11.97 4.75 -18.89
N TRP A 50 11.15 5.75 -19.13
CA TRP A 50 11.57 7.13 -19.44
C TRP A 50 11.65 8.06 -18.23
N ILE A 51 11.41 7.57 -17.01
CA ILE A 51 11.61 8.32 -15.76
C ILE A 51 12.64 7.64 -14.88
N THR A 52 13.32 8.41 -14.04
CA THR A 52 14.20 7.88 -13.00
C THR A 52 13.35 7.28 -11.88
N PRO A 53 13.51 6.01 -11.50
CA PRO A 53 12.76 5.43 -10.39
C PRO A 53 13.09 6.14 -9.08
N LYS A 54 12.05 6.38 -8.27
CA LYS A 54 12.22 6.74 -6.85
C LYS A 54 11.85 5.51 -6.01
N PRO A 55 12.79 4.85 -5.31
CA PRO A 55 12.50 3.67 -4.50
C PRO A 55 11.39 3.92 -3.48
N GLY A 56 10.40 3.02 -3.42
CA GLY A 56 9.21 3.17 -2.58
C GLY A 56 8.08 3.99 -3.21
N SER A 57 8.33 4.70 -4.32
CA SER A 57 7.25 5.34 -5.08
C SER A 57 6.69 4.40 -6.15
N THR A 58 5.39 4.49 -6.37
CA THR A 58 4.71 3.82 -7.48
C THR A 58 4.98 4.50 -8.83
N GLY A 59 5.75 5.60 -8.83
CA GLY A 59 6.10 6.34 -10.05
C GLY A 59 5.13 7.44 -10.41
N LYS A 60 4.86 7.60 -11.72
CA LYS A 60 4.02 8.68 -12.27
C LYS A 60 2.81 8.12 -13.03
N PRO A 61 1.75 8.94 -13.23
CA PRO A 61 0.59 8.53 -14.00
C PRO A 61 0.94 8.06 -15.42
N SER A 62 0.26 7.00 -15.85
CA SER A 62 0.26 6.61 -17.26
C SER A 62 -0.30 7.75 -18.12
N PRO A 63 0.32 8.07 -19.26
CA PRO A 63 -0.17 9.10 -20.15
C PRO A 63 -1.54 8.76 -20.80
N LEU A 64 -2.02 7.52 -20.63
CA LEU A 64 -3.33 7.09 -21.12
C LEU A 64 -4.49 7.61 -20.25
N TYR A 65 -4.22 8.07 -19.03
CA TYR A 65 -5.25 8.36 -18.02
C TYR A 65 -5.10 9.76 -17.44
N ASP A 66 -6.24 10.42 -17.23
CA ASP A 66 -6.31 11.68 -16.49
C ASP A 66 -6.50 11.37 -14.99
N ILE A 67 -5.37 11.22 -14.29
CA ILE A 67 -5.33 10.82 -12.88
C ILE A 67 -5.08 12.02 -11.98
N VAL A 68 -5.89 12.13 -10.93
CA VAL A 68 -5.76 13.13 -9.87
C VAL A 68 -5.90 12.47 -8.50
N LEU A 69 -5.46 13.17 -7.46
CA LEU A 69 -5.79 12.84 -6.08
C LEU A 69 -6.87 13.80 -5.57
N GLN A 70 -7.89 13.25 -4.91
CA GLN A 70 -9.02 14.01 -4.38
C GLN A 70 -9.20 13.81 -2.88
N ASN A 71 -9.59 14.88 -2.22
CA ASN A 71 -10.09 14.90 -0.85
C ASN A 71 -11.50 14.29 -0.78
N ASP A 72 -11.99 14.03 0.44
CA ASP A 72 -13.34 13.49 0.67
C ASP A 72 -14.45 14.42 0.16
N ASP A 73 -14.20 15.73 0.02
CA ASP A 73 -15.12 16.73 -0.56
C ASP A 73 -15.05 16.85 -2.10
N GLY A 74 -14.21 16.01 -2.75
CA GLY A 74 -14.01 16.00 -4.20
C GLY A 74 -13.03 17.07 -4.72
N THR A 75 -12.47 17.91 -3.87
CA THR A 75 -11.43 18.88 -4.28
C THR A 75 -10.09 18.16 -4.50
N ARG A 76 -9.24 18.73 -5.35
CA ARG A 76 -7.89 18.18 -5.56
C ARG A 76 -7.00 18.40 -4.34
N THR A 77 -6.21 17.38 -3.98
CA THR A 77 -5.18 17.52 -2.94
C THR A 77 -4.04 18.42 -3.41
N LYS A 78 -3.32 18.99 -2.46
CA LYS A 78 -2.01 19.61 -2.71
C LYS A 78 -0.92 18.55 -2.71
N ASP A 79 0.29 18.97 -3.12
CA ASP A 79 1.47 18.11 -2.99
C ASP A 79 1.73 17.78 -1.52
N ASN A 80 2.17 16.56 -1.25
CA ASN A 80 2.40 15.97 0.06
C ASN A 80 1.13 15.78 0.92
N GLU A 81 -0.06 15.93 0.34
CA GLU A 81 -1.32 15.57 0.98
C GLU A 81 -1.81 14.21 0.44
N GLN A 82 -2.45 13.43 1.32
CA GLN A 82 -3.05 12.15 0.96
C GLN A 82 -4.44 12.39 0.35
N GLY A 83 -4.76 11.63 -0.70
CA GLY A 83 -6.08 11.67 -1.32
C GLY A 83 -6.43 10.38 -2.05
N ALA A 84 -7.70 10.21 -2.36
CA ALA A 84 -8.18 9.12 -3.17
C ALA A 84 -7.66 9.25 -4.60
N LEU A 85 -7.13 8.17 -5.17
CA LEU A 85 -6.79 8.13 -6.59
C LEU A 85 -8.07 8.14 -7.41
N VAL A 86 -8.17 9.06 -8.36
CA VAL A 86 -9.34 9.18 -9.23
C VAL A 86 -8.90 9.36 -10.67
N MET A 87 -9.41 8.53 -11.56
CA MET A 87 -9.36 8.73 -13.00
C MET A 87 -10.59 9.53 -13.40
N GLN A 88 -10.39 10.73 -13.93
CA GLN A 88 -11.46 11.66 -14.26
C GLN A 88 -11.72 11.77 -15.77
N ASN A 89 -12.75 12.54 -16.15
CA ASN A 89 -13.05 12.87 -17.56
C ASN A 89 -13.45 11.70 -18.48
N LEU A 90 -13.94 10.58 -17.90
CA LEU A 90 -14.32 9.38 -18.68
C LEU A 90 -15.44 9.66 -19.70
N LYS A 91 -16.34 10.63 -19.42
CA LYS A 91 -17.39 11.06 -20.38
C LYS A 91 -16.82 11.80 -21.59
N LYS A 92 -15.67 12.47 -21.43
CA LYS A 92 -15.03 13.21 -22.51
C LYS A 92 -14.19 12.29 -23.39
N ALA A 93 -13.44 11.37 -22.77
CA ALA A 93 -12.63 10.39 -23.47
C ALA A 93 -12.51 9.15 -22.60
N TYR A 94 -13.08 8.04 -23.08
CA TYR A 94 -12.97 6.76 -22.39
C TYR A 94 -11.62 6.12 -22.73
N PRO A 95 -10.73 5.92 -21.75
CA PRO A 95 -9.36 5.51 -22.06
C PRO A 95 -9.28 4.03 -22.41
N THR A 96 -8.40 3.71 -23.35
CA THR A 96 -8.03 2.32 -23.63
C THR A 96 -7.38 1.70 -22.39
N GLY A 97 -7.76 0.48 -22.03
CA GLY A 97 -7.23 -0.23 -20.88
C GLY A 97 -8.02 -0.05 -19.58
N LEU A 98 -9.06 0.80 -19.58
CA LEU A 98 -10.08 0.79 -18.54
C LEU A 98 -11.18 -0.23 -18.91
N PHE A 99 -11.65 -1.03 -17.94
CA PHE A 99 -12.71 -2.02 -18.16
C PHE A 99 -14.04 -1.34 -18.52
N VAL A 100 -14.89 -2.06 -19.24
CA VAL A 100 -16.19 -1.53 -19.69
C VAL A 100 -17.33 -1.79 -18.69
N GLY A 101 -17.08 -2.59 -17.66
CA GLY A 101 -18.04 -2.90 -16.62
C GLY A 101 -17.87 -4.30 -16.03
N TYR A 102 -18.58 -4.55 -14.95
CA TYR A 102 -18.61 -5.86 -14.28
C TYR A 102 -19.59 -6.81 -14.96
N TYR A 103 -19.13 -8.02 -15.22
CA TYR A 103 -19.92 -9.05 -15.88
C TYR A 103 -21.19 -9.38 -15.06
N LYS A 104 -22.35 -9.28 -15.71
CA LYS A 104 -23.67 -9.51 -15.09
C LYS A 104 -23.95 -8.69 -13.83
N ASN A 105 -23.27 -7.55 -13.66
CA ASN A 105 -23.50 -6.64 -12.55
C ASN A 105 -23.56 -5.17 -13.02
N PRO A 106 -24.65 -4.77 -13.71
CA PRO A 106 -24.81 -3.41 -14.21
C PRO A 106 -24.94 -2.37 -13.10
N GLU A 107 -25.49 -2.75 -11.94
CA GLU A 107 -25.66 -1.83 -10.79
C GLU A 107 -24.29 -1.40 -10.26
N MET A 108 -23.39 -2.33 -10.00
CA MET A 108 -22.03 -2.01 -9.57
C MET A 108 -21.24 -1.28 -10.64
N THR A 109 -21.47 -1.60 -11.92
CA THR A 109 -20.86 -0.85 -13.03
C THR A 109 -21.30 0.60 -13.03
N GLN A 110 -22.59 0.86 -12.85
CA GLN A 110 -23.15 2.20 -12.78
C GLN A 110 -22.66 2.97 -11.56
N GLU A 111 -22.52 2.30 -10.41
CA GLU A 111 -21.98 2.89 -9.19
C GLU A 111 -20.55 3.39 -9.40
N ILE A 112 -19.69 2.56 -10.01
CA ILE A 112 -18.25 2.82 -10.13
C ILE A 112 -17.92 3.76 -11.31
N LEU A 113 -18.63 3.66 -12.44
CA LEU A 113 -18.33 4.43 -13.68
C LEU A 113 -19.36 5.51 -14.01
N GLY A 114 -20.57 5.44 -13.45
CA GLY A 114 -21.70 6.28 -13.85
C GLY A 114 -21.49 7.78 -13.62
N GLY A 115 -20.65 8.15 -12.68
CA GLY A 115 -20.26 9.53 -12.41
C GLY A 115 -19.40 10.19 -13.50
N GLY A 116 -18.79 9.39 -14.38
CA GLY A 116 -17.81 9.86 -15.37
C GLY A 116 -16.40 9.98 -14.82
N SER A 117 -16.15 9.31 -13.72
CA SER A 117 -14.85 9.07 -13.10
C SER A 117 -14.78 7.62 -12.62
N TYR A 118 -13.57 7.13 -12.41
CA TYR A 118 -13.30 5.83 -11.79
C TYR A 118 -12.42 6.04 -10.55
N CYS A 119 -12.86 5.51 -9.42
CA CYS A 119 -12.10 5.53 -8.16
C CYS A 119 -11.76 4.08 -7.76
N PRO A 120 -10.50 3.68 -7.80
CA PRO A 120 -10.06 2.32 -7.41
C PRO A 120 -10.09 2.08 -5.89
N HIS A 121 -10.52 3.05 -5.09
CA HIS A 121 -10.52 3.04 -3.63
C HIS A 121 -9.12 2.96 -2.99
N ASP A 122 -8.10 3.34 -3.73
CA ASP A 122 -6.72 3.44 -3.24
C ASP A 122 -6.36 4.89 -2.90
N VAL A 123 -5.61 5.04 -1.80
CA VAL A 123 -5.14 6.34 -1.30
C VAL A 123 -3.66 6.47 -1.65
N PHE A 124 -3.32 7.62 -2.21
CA PHE A 124 -1.96 7.99 -2.57
C PHE A 124 -1.60 9.37 -2.02
N MET A 125 -0.33 9.67 -2.01
CA MET A 125 0.23 11.01 -1.85
C MET A 125 1.05 11.32 -3.10
N ARG A 126 1.02 12.56 -3.59
CA ARG A 126 1.89 13.02 -4.67
C ARG A 126 2.95 13.95 -4.09
N ASP A 127 4.22 13.71 -4.40
CA ASP A 127 5.30 14.64 -4.03
C ASP A 127 5.43 15.81 -5.03
N SER A 128 6.26 16.79 -4.69
CA SER A 128 6.51 17.98 -5.52
C SER A 128 7.17 17.68 -6.87
N ASP A 129 7.80 16.51 -7.04
CA ASP A 129 8.37 16.05 -8.31
C ASP A 129 7.35 15.26 -9.15
N GLY A 130 6.12 15.11 -8.64
CA GLY A 130 5.01 14.45 -9.30
C GLY A 130 5.05 12.93 -9.22
N TYR A 131 5.82 12.34 -8.29
CA TYR A 131 5.76 10.92 -8.00
C TYR A 131 4.63 10.61 -7.02
N TYR A 132 3.99 9.47 -7.24
CA TYR A 132 2.89 8.97 -6.42
C TYR A 132 3.41 7.90 -5.46
N TRP A 133 2.98 8.01 -4.21
CA TRP A 133 3.36 7.15 -3.11
C TRP A 133 2.11 6.46 -2.59
N PHE A 134 2.11 5.13 -2.63
CA PHE A 134 0.98 4.34 -2.14
C PHE A 134 0.87 4.46 -0.62
N VAL A 135 -0.30 4.83 -0.13
CA VAL A 135 -0.59 4.92 1.31
C VAL A 135 -1.32 3.67 1.78
N GLY A 136 -2.31 3.21 1.04
CA GLY A 136 -3.12 2.04 1.35
C GLY A 136 -4.45 2.09 0.62
N ARG A 137 -5.23 1.03 0.77
CA ARG A 137 -6.64 1.08 0.40
C ARG A 137 -7.40 1.97 1.38
N ASN A 138 -8.45 2.62 0.95
CA ASN A 138 -9.23 3.51 1.81
C ASN A 138 -9.81 2.80 3.06
N ASP A 139 -10.13 1.51 2.91
CA ASP A 139 -10.60 0.63 3.99
C ASP A 139 -9.48 0.09 4.90
N ASP A 140 -8.23 0.16 4.48
CA ASP A 140 -7.05 -0.26 5.23
C ASP A 140 -6.33 0.91 5.93
N VAL A 141 -6.57 2.16 5.50
CA VAL A 141 -5.96 3.35 6.14
C VAL A 141 -6.45 3.50 7.57
N ILE A 142 -5.51 3.53 8.51
CA ILE A 142 -5.78 3.56 9.94
C ILE A 142 -6.06 5.00 10.38
N LYS A 143 -7.20 5.23 11.02
CA LYS A 143 -7.61 6.54 11.55
C LYS A 143 -7.34 6.59 13.05
N CYS A 144 -6.15 7.04 13.44
CA CYS A 144 -5.68 7.08 14.82
C CYS A 144 -5.54 8.52 15.32
N SER A 145 -6.36 8.94 16.28
CA SER A 145 -6.30 10.30 16.89
C SER A 145 -6.25 11.43 15.86
N GLY A 146 -7.04 11.32 14.78
CA GLY A 146 -7.08 12.31 13.68
C GLY A 146 -6.00 12.15 12.60
N TYR A 147 -5.03 11.27 12.79
CA TYR A 147 -4.05 10.95 11.76
C TYR A 147 -4.54 9.83 10.85
N ARG A 148 -4.18 9.91 9.56
CA ARG A 148 -4.38 8.85 8.56
C ARG A 148 -3.04 8.14 8.36
N ILE A 149 -2.93 6.89 8.81
CA ILE A 149 -1.69 6.12 8.77
C ILE A 149 -1.83 5.03 7.72
N GLY A 150 -0.94 5.04 6.72
CA GLY A 150 -0.87 4.02 5.70
C GLY A 150 -0.21 2.74 6.24
N PRO A 151 -0.83 1.57 6.05
CA PRO A 151 -0.23 0.30 6.47
C PRO A 151 1.15 0.08 5.86
N PHE A 152 1.31 0.34 4.58
CA PHE A 152 2.54 0.05 3.84
C PHE A 152 3.78 0.77 4.38
N GLU A 153 3.66 2.02 4.80
CA GLU A 153 4.78 2.78 5.37
C GLU A 153 5.30 2.14 6.67
N VAL A 154 4.37 1.66 7.51
CA VAL A 154 4.73 0.99 8.77
C VAL A 154 5.29 -0.41 8.50
N GLU A 155 4.73 -1.14 7.54
CA GLU A 155 5.25 -2.44 7.08
C GLU A 155 6.66 -2.30 6.55
N SER A 156 6.93 -1.30 5.71
CA SER A 156 8.26 -1.03 5.17
C SER A 156 9.28 -0.78 6.26
N ALA A 157 8.95 0.05 7.24
CA ALA A 157 9.83 0.30 8.37
C ALA A 157 10.10 -0.96 9.22
N LEU A 158 9.08 -1.81 9.45
CA LEU A 158 9.29 -3.04 10.21
C LEU A 158 10.15 -4.06 9.47
N ILE A 159 10.00 -4.17 8.14
CA ILE A 159 10.78 -5.12 7.32
C ILE A 159 12.28 -4.76 7.27
N GLU A 160 12.65 -3.50 7.48
CA GLU A 160 14.05 -3.10 7.62
C GLU A 160 14.73 -3.70 8.86
N HIS A 161 13.95 -4.13 9.85
CA HIS A 161 14.48 -4.71 11.07
C HIS A 161 14.84 -6.19 10.88
N PRO A 162 16.06 -6.66 11.23
CA PRO A 162 16.54 -8.02 10.94
C PRO A 162 15.72 -9.14 11.59
N ALA A 163 14.98 -8.84 12.66
CA ALA A 163 14.09 -9.80 13.31
C ALA A 163 12.78 -10.03 12.54
N VAL A 164 12.41 -9.20 11.56
CA VAL A 164 11.13 -9.27 10.87
C VAL A 164 11.32 -9.93 9.51
N LEU A 165 10.67 -11.07 9.31
CA LEU A 165 10.63 -11.74 8.01
C LEU A 165 9.55 -11.14 7.11
N GLU A 166 8.34 -11.00 7.66
CA GLU A 166 7.20 -10.35 7.02
C GLU A 166 6.25 -9.82 8.09
N CYS A 167 5.43 -8.85 7.73
CA CYS A 167 4.42 -8.31 8.66
C CYS A 167 3.19 -7.82 7.90
N ALA A 168 2.08 -7.70 8.65
CA ALA A 168 0.86 -7.07 8.18
C ALA A 168 0.45 -6.01 9.19
N ILE A 169 0.14 -4.81 8.70
CA ILE A 169 -0.37 -3.71 9.50
C ILE A 169 -1.87 -3.58 9.29
N THR A 170 -2.60 -3.55 10.40
CA THR A 170 -4.06 -3.39 10.44
C THR A 170 -4.48 -2.39 11.51
N ALA A 171 -5.71 -1.90 11.39
CA ALA A 171 -6.36 -1.14 12.46
C ALA A 171 -6.87 -2.10 13.53
N ALA A 172 -6.57 -1.80 14.80
CA ALA A 172 -7.24 -2.42 15.93
C ALA A 172 -8.12 -1.38 16.65
N PRO A 173 -9.31 -1.75 17.16
CA PRO A 173 -10.15 -0.83 17.92
C PRO A 173 -9.45 -0.32 19.19
N ASP A 174 -9.66 0.96 19.49
CA ASP A 174 -9.16 1.58 20.73
C ASP A 174 -10.23 2.56 21.28
N PRO A 175 -10.63 2.44 22.56
CA PRO A 175 -11.74 3.24 23.10
C PRO A 175 -11.44 4.74 23.19
N ILE A 176 -10.16 5.13 23.22
CA ILE A 176 -9.75 6.53 23.36
C ILE A 176 -9.40 7.13 21.98
N ARG A 177 -8.73 6.36 21.13
CA ARG A 177 -8.18 6.83 19.85
C ARG A 177 -9.01 6.44 18.64
N GLY A 178 -10.12 5.71 18.86
CA GLY A 178 -10.92 5.08 17.80
C GLY A 178 -10.20 3.85 17.23
N GLN A 179 -9.02 4.04 16.69
CA GLN A 179 -8.17 2.97 16.16
C GLN A 179 -6.71 3.17 16.60
N VAL A 180 -5.98 2.07 16.70
CA VAL A 180 -4.51 2.06 16.85
C VAL A 180 -3.89 1.16 15.81
N VAL A 181 -2.61 1.40 15.54
CA VAL A 181 -1.81 0.56 14.64
C VAL A 181 -1.52 -0.77 15.35
N LYS A 182 -1.90 -1.87 14.71
CA LYS A 182 -1.52 -3.24 15.07
C LYS A 182 -0.61 -3.82 14.02
N ALA A 183 0.48 -4.46 14.46
CA ALA A 183 1.37 -5.25 13.62
C ALA A 183 1.20 -6.74 13.93
N THR A 184 0.90 -7.54 12.91
CA THR A 184 0.99 -9.01 12.96
C THR A 184 2.30 -9.39 12.28
N VAL A 185 3.23 -9.99 13.03
CA VAL A 185 4.64 -10.14 12.64
C VAL A 185 5.03 -11.60 12.58
N VAL A 186 5.66 -12.00 11.49
CA VAL A 186 6.39 -13.26 11.35
C VAL A 186 7.87 -12.97 11.57
N LEU A 187 8.47 -13.66 12.52
CA LEU A 187 9.89 -13.46 12.86
C LEU A 187 10.83 -14.23 11.93
N THR A 188 11.99 -13.63 11.69
CA THR A 188 13.10 -14.31 11.03
C THR A 188 13.62 -15.46 11.93
N LYS A 189 14.07 -16.55 11.31
CA LYS A 189 14.61 -17.69 12.03
C LYS A 189 15.75 -17.28 12.96
N GLY A 190 15.65 -17.70 14.23
CA GLY A 190 16.61 -17.38 15.28
C GLY A 190 16.13 -16.27 16.22
N TYR A 191 15.03 -15.59 15.91
CA TYR A 191 14.37 -14.67 16.84
C TYR A 191 13.16 -15.33 17.50
N THR A 192 12.88 -14.93 18.72
CA THR A 192 11.73 -15.41 19.53
C THR A 192 10.93 -14.24 20.08
N PRO A 193 9.61 -14.37 20.19
CA PRO A 193 8.78 -13.33 20.78
C PRO A 193 9.23 -12.98 22.21
N SER A 194 9.38 -11.68 22.48
CA SER A 194 9.65 -11.19 23.85
C SER A 194 9.14 -9.76 24.02
N PRO A 195 8.91 -9.30 25.27
CA PRO A 195 8.58 -7.90 25.53
C PRO A 195 9.67 -6.93 25.09
N GLU A 196 10.94 -7.34 25.21
CA GLU A 196 12.11 -6.55 24.80
C GLU A 196 12.11 -6.34 23.28
N LEU A 197 11.94 -7.42 22.50
CA LEU A 197 11.85 -7.35 21.04
C LEU A 197 10.63 -6.51 20.60
N THR A 198 9.49 -6.65 21.28
CA THR A 198 8.31 -5.83 21.01
C THR A 198 8.64 -4.34 21.15
N LYS A 199 9.30 -3.96 22.23
CA LYS A 199 9.70 -2.56 22.47
C LYS A 199 10.76 -2.08 21.47
N GLU A 200 11.69 -2.94 21.09
CA GLU A 200 12.69 -2.67 20.06
C GLU A 200 12.04 -2.36 18.71
N LEU A 201 11.14 -3.21 18.24
CA LEU A 201 10.39 -3.01 16.99
C LEU A 201 9.54 -1.72 17.03
N GLN A 202 8.85 -1.45 18.13
CA GLN A 202 8.10 -0.22 18.32
C GLN A 202 8.99 1.03 18.24
N ASN A 203 10.16 0.98 18.87
CA ASN A 203 11.12 2.08 18.82
C ASN A 203 11.75 2.23 17.43
N HIS A 204 12.04 1.13 16.76
CA HIS A 204 12.54 1.15 15.39
C HIS A 204 11.58 1.93 14.47
N VAL A 205 10.28 1.59 14.49
CA VAL A 205 9.27 2.31 13.68
C VAL A 205 9.18 3.79 14.07
N LYS A 206 9.25 4.14 15.37
CA LYS A 206 9.25 5.55 15.81
C LYS A 206 10.41 6.37 15.26
N HIS A 207 11.56 5.75 15.08
CA HIS A 207 12.76 6.44 14.58
C HIS A 207 12.81 6.49 13.05
N THR A 208 12.32 5.44 12.38
CA THR A 208 12.32 5.33 10.91
C THR A 208 11.19 6.14 10.27
N THR A 209 10.05 6.27 11.00
CA THR A 209 8.87 7.01 10.53
C THR A 209 8.52 8.16 11.49
N ALA A 210 7.27 8.64 11.45
CA ALA A 210 6.79 9.60 12.45
C ALA A 210 6.40 8.88 13.76
N PRO A 211 6.69 9.45 14.94
CA PRO A 211 6.47 8.80 16.24
C PRO A 211 5.03 8.30 16.50
N TYR A 212 4.02 8.92 15.90
CA TYR A 212 2.63 8.51 16.05
C TYR A 212 2.24 7.26 15.26
N LYS A 213 3.08 6.82 14.30
CA LYS A 213 2.83 5.69 13.40
C LYS A 213 3.21 4.32 13.98
N TYR A 214 3.95 4.26 15.10
CA TYR A 214 4.39 2.99 15.63
C TYR A 214 3.24 2.06 16.02
N PRO A 215 3.38 0.73 15.84
CA PRO A 215 2.37 -0.22 16.25
C PRO A 215 2.27 -0.27 17.77
N ARG A 216 1.07 0.02 18.29
CA ARG A 216 0.80 -0.09 19.74
C ARG A 216 0.61 -1.53 20.18
N ILE A 217 0.16 -2.36 19.24
CA ILE A 217 -0.04 -3.79 19.43
C ILE A 217 0.88 -4.50 18.44
N ILE A 218 1.67 -5.45 18.93
CA ILE A 218 2.44 -6.39 18.11
C ILE A 218 2.02 -7.79 18.49
N GLU A 219 1.55 -8.54 17.52
CA GLU A 219 1.22 -9.96 17.63
C GLU A 219 2.21 -10.76 16.79
N TYR A 220 2.75 -11.81 17.36
CA TYR A 220 3.67 -12.71 16.66
C TYR A 220 2.93 -13.95 16.19
N VAL A 221 3.10 -14.33 14.94
CA VAL A 221 2.48 -15.48 14.31
C VAL A 221 3.50 -16.28 13.50
N ASP A 222 3.19 -17.54 13.24
CA ASP A 222 4.06 -18.39 12.42
C ASP A 222 3.93 -18.06 10.92
N GLU A 223 2.74 -17.65 10.47
CA GLU A 223 2.46 -17.26 9.08
C GLU A 223 1.33 -16.22 9.00
N LEU A 224 1.35 -15.41 7.94
CA LEU A 224 0.27 -14.48 7.62
C LEU A 224 -0.78 -15.13 6.70
N PRO A 225 -2.08 -14.82 6.87
CA PRO A 225 -3.11 -15.28 5.94
C PRO A 225 -2.92 -14.63 4.57
N LYS A 226 -2.80 -15.46 3.52
CA LYS A 226 -2.55 -15.01 2.15
C LYS A 226 -3.59 -15.57 1.16
N THR A 227 -3.79 -14.86 0.06
CA THR A 227 -4.50 -15.37 -1.11
C THR A 227 -3.63 -16.39 -1.84
N LEU A 228 -4.21 -17.12 -2.81
CA LEU A 228 -3.45 -18.01 -3.70
C LEU A 228 -2.34 -17.27 -4.47
N GLY A 229 -2.52 -15.98 -4.73
CA GLY A 229 -1.52 -15.12 -5.39
C GLY A 229 -0.51 -14.48 -4.44
N GLY A 230 -0.49 -14.88 -3.14
CA GLY A 230 0.48 -14.40 -2.15
C GLY A 230 0.13 -13.07 -1.45
N LYS A 231 -0.99 -12.42 -1.80
CA LYS A 231 -1.41 -11.16 -1.16
C LYS A 231 -1.94 -11.39 0.26
N ILE A 232 -1.53 -10.54 1.20
CA ILE A 232 -1.98 -10.59 2.59
C ILE A 232 -3.47 -10.26 2.68
N LYS A 233 -4.22 -11.10 3.40
CA LYS A 233 -5.66 -10.94 3.65
C LYS A 233 -5.91 -10.09 4.89
N ARG A 234 -5.62 -8.78 4.83
CA ARG A 234 -5.80 -7.85 5.98
C ARG A 234 -7.23 -7.84 6.54
N ALA A 235 -8.24 -7.99 5.68
CA ALA A 235 -9.63 -8.10 6.12
C ALA A 235 -9.89 -9.31 7.02
N GLN A 236 -9.19 -10.43 6.79
CA GLN A 236 -9.27 -11.60 7.65
C GLN A 236 -8.67 -11.31 9.04
N ILE A 237 -7.47 -10.70 9.09
CA ILE A 237 -6.81 -10.31 10.35
C ILE A 237 -7.72 -9.38 11.16
N ARG A 238 -8.30 -8.34 10.53
CA ARG A 238 -9.22 -7.42 11.22
C ARG A 238 -10.44 -8.13 11.82
N LYS A 239 -11.03 -9.07 11.07
CA LYS A 239 -12.20 -9.84 11.52
C LYS A 239 -11.89 -10.73 12.72
N GLU A 240 -10.71 -11.33 12.74
CA GLU A 240 -10.23 -12.13 13.88
C GLU A 240 -10.06 -11.25 15.12
N ASP A 241 -9.49 -10.05 14.99
CA ASP A 241 -9.35 -9.07 16.07
C ASP A 241 -10.70 -8.61 16.63
N GLU A 242 -11.66 -8.28 15.77
CA GLU A 242 -13.00 -7.87 16.19
C GLU A 242 -13.74 -8.98 16.95
N THR A 243 -13.49 -10.22 16.56
CA THR A 243 -14.09 -11.40 17.21
C THR A 243 -13.46 -11.64 18.59
N ALA A 244 -12.14 -11.46 18.72
CA ALA A 244 -11.42 -11.57 19.99
C ALA A 244 -11.88 -10.52 21.01
N VAL A 245 -12.08 -9.27 20.57
CA VAL A 245 -12.58 -8.18 21.44
C VAL A 245 -14.03 -8.41 21.90
N LYS A 246 -14.89 -9.04 21.10
CA LYS A 246 -16.29 -9.33 21.48
C LYS A 246 -16.41 -10.48 22.48
N ASN A 247 -15.38 -11.33 22.58
CA ASN A 247 -15.36 -12.51 23.45
C ASN A 247 -14.57 -12.29 24.74
N SER A 248 -13.94 -11.13 24.90
CA SER A 248 -13.22 -10.69 26.12
C SER A 248 -14.06 -9.70 26.94
#